data_ee6d53bf20d330eda88a943506ed87b2
#
_entry.id   ee6d53bf20d330eda88a943506ed87b2
#
_cell.length_a   1.000
_cell.length_b   1.000
_cell.length_c   1.000
_cell.angle_alpha   90.00
_cell.angle_beta   90.00
_cell.angle_gamma   90.00
#
_symmetry.space_group_name_H-M   'P 1'
#
loop_
_entity.id
_entity.type
_entity.pdbx_description
1 polymer ?
#
loop_
_entity_poly.entity_id
_entity_poly.type
_entity_poly.pdbx_seq_one_letter_code
_entity_poly.pdbx_strand_id
1 'polypeptide(L)'
;SHKLKLIHWGPDLPFYDHLLAEMPDRKPEGFISTGKENRDVDTLLQAFAATNERLDLYIAVSCGNINYKKIIDPYALPDSIHIHYTDGVIPYELGKLVARKSCIVICCLDFPYTVGLTTLVEAFALGIPVICSRNPNFEIDIDKEGIGITVEYNDVQGWIDAIRYNA
;
A
#
# COMPACT_ATOMS: atom_id res chain seq x y z
N SER A 1 15.90 -16.95 -27.82
CA SER A 1 14.72 -16.82 -28.70
C SER A 1 14.50 -15.34 -28.97
N HIS A 2 14.68 -14.90 -30.24
CA HIS A 2 14.53 -13.49 -30.65
C HIS A 2 13.06 -13.02 -30.66
N LYS A 3 12.11 -13.80 -30.15
CA LYS A 3 10.67 -13.53 -30.19
C LYS A 3 10.10 -12.96 -28.88
N LEU A 4 10.88 -12.99 -27.78
CA LEU A 4 10.44 -12.47 -26.49
C LEU A 4 11.25 -11.23 -26.15
N LYS A 5 10.56 -10.15 -25.76
CA LYS A 5 11.14 -8.93 -25.22
C LYS A 5 10.52 -8.67 -23.85
N LEU A 6 11.38 -8.34 -22.88
CA LEU A 6 10.93 -7.84 -21.60
C LEU A 6 10.43 -6.40 -21.80
N ILE A 7 9.24 -6.13 -21.34
CA ILE A 7 8.67 -4.77 -21.27
C ILE A 7 8.47 -4.48 -19.79
N HIS A 8 9.15 -3.45 -19.30
CA HIS A 8 8.95 -2.98 -17.93
C HIS A 8 7.58 -2.31 -17.84
N TRP A 9 6.85 -2.64 -16.80
CA TRP A 9 5.58 -1.99 -16.52
C TRP A 9 5.82 -0.73 -15.69
N GLY A 10 5.10 0.33 -16.00
CA GLY A 10 5.25 1.62 -15.36
C GLY A 10 3.91 2.34 -15.18
N PRO A 11 3.90 3.48 -14.47
CA PRO A 11 2.70 4.27 -14.22
C PRO A 11 2.22 5.00 -15.49
N ASP A 12 0.93 5.28 -15.54
CA ASP A 12 0.35 6.27 -16.45
C ASP A 12 0.64 7.69 -15.93
N LEU A 13 1.82 8.21 -16.22
CA LEU A 13 2.23 9.53 -15.76
C LEU A 13 1.26 10.65 -16.14
N PRO A 14 0.75 10.74 -17.40
CA PRO A 14 -0.24 11.73 -17.75
C PRO A 14 -1.50 11.71 -16.88
N PHE A 15 -1.97 10.52 -16.49
CA PHE A 15 -3.11 10.37 -15.58
C PHE A 15 -2.79 10.97 -14.20
N TYR A 16 -1.65 10.62 -13.61
CA TYR A 16 -1.28 11.12 -12.28
C TYR A 16 -0.93 12.61 -12.29
N ASP A 17 -0.29 13.13 -13.35
CA ASP A 17 -0.01 14.55 -13.51
C ASP A 17 -1.32 15.37 -13.55
N HIS A 18 -2.33 14.88 -14.29
CA HIS A 18 -3.65 15.50 -14.32
C HIS A 18 -4.32 15.50 -12.96
N LEU A 19 -4.31 14.34 -12.27
CA LEU A 19 -4.87 14.18 -10.93
C LEU A 19 -4.21 15.13 -9.91
N LEU A 20 -2.89 15.26 -9.95
CA LEU A 20 -2.15 16.17 -9.07
C LEU A 20 -2.43 17.63 -9.38
N ALA A 21 -2.61 18.00 -10.65
CA ALA A 21 -2.94 19.36 -11.06
C ALA A 21 -4.30 19.84 -10.53
N GLU A 22 -5.23 18.91 -10.26
CA GLU A 22 -6.52 19.24 -9.63
C GLU A 22 -6.41 19.50 -8.11
N MET A 23 -5.26 19.20 -7.49
CA MET A 23 -5.07 19.29 -6.04
C MET A 23 -3.79 20.06 -5.67
N PRO A 24 -3.61 21.32 -6.12
CA PRO A 24 -2.37 22.08 -5.91
C PRO A 24 -2.07 22.33 -4.41
N ASP A 25 -3.11 22.47 -3.60
CA ASP A 25 -3.00 22.77 -2.17
C ASP A 25 -3.13 21.52 -1.26
N ARG A 26 -2.91 20.30 -1.81
CA ARG A 26 -3.00 19.09 -1.02
C ARG A 26 -2.01 19.12 0.15
N LYS A 27 -2.49 18.73 1.31
CA LYS A 27 -1.66 18.52 2.51
C LYS A 27 -1.66 17.03 2.81
N PRO A 28 -0.56 16.33 2.49
CA PRO A 28 -0.47 14.90 2.77
C PRO A 28 -0.47 14.63 4.28
N GLU A 29 -1.28 13.65 4.73
CA GLU A 29 -1.32 13.23 6.13
C GLU A 29 -1.71 11.75 6.27
N GLY A 30 -1.11 11.08 7.24
CA GLY A 30 -1.43 9.71 7.61
C GLY A 30 -1.05 8.67 6.55
N PHE A 31 -1.38 7.44 6.83
CA PHE A 31 -1.04 6.29 6.04
C PHE A 31 -2.24 5.75 5.28
N ILE A 32 -1.99 5.13 4.13
CA ILE A 32 -3.01 4.43 3.36
C ILE A 32 -2.50 3.07 2.90
N SER A 33 -3.36 2.07 2.96
CA SER A 33 -3.17 0.78 2.30
C SER A 33 -4.28 0.56 1.29
N THR A 34 -3.91 0.17 0.08
CA THR A 34 -4.85 -0.14 -1.00
C THR A 34 -4.54 -1.51 -1.60
N GLY A 35 -5.45 -1.99 -2.45
CA GLY A 35 -5.30 -3.24 -3.16
C GLY A 35 -6.12 -4.36 -2.54
N LYS A 36 -6.18 -5.49 -3.24
CA LYS A 36 -7.07 -6.60 -2.87
C LYS A 36 -6.39 -7.97 -2.85
N GLU A 37 -5.29 -8.14 -3.58
CA GLU A 37 -4.67 -9.44 -3.73
C GLU A 37 -3.59 -9.67 -2.70
N ASN A 38 -3.67 -10.78 -1.97
CA ASN A 38 -2.65 -11.29 -1.05
C ASN A 38 -2.12 -10.25 -0.05
N ARG A 39 -3.02 -9.44 0.52
CA ARG A 39 -2.66 -8.51 1.60
C ARG A 39 -2.57 -9.24 2.93
N ASP A 40 -1.51 -8.96 3.69
CA ASP A 40 -1.35 -9.39 5.09
C ASP A 40 -1.99 -8.36 6.02
N VAL A 41 -3.32 -8.43 6.11
CA VAL A 41 -4.10 -7.50 6.91
C VAL A 41 -3.88 -7.73 8.41
N ASP A 42 -3.63 -8.98 8.81
CA ASP A 42 -3.40 -9.34 10.21
C ASP A 42 -2.16 -8.65 10.78
N THR A 43 -1.00 -8.81 10.12
CA THR A 43 0.25 -8.12 10.48
C THR A 43 0.08 -6.60 10.47
N LEU A 44 -0.59 -6.07 9.44
CA LEU A 44 -0.79 -4.63 9.29
C LEU A 44 -1.62 -4.03 10.43
N LEU A 45 -2.74 -4.65 10.78
CA LEU A 45 -3.62 -4.17 11.86
C LEU A 45 -2.96 -4.24 13.23
N GLN A 46 -2.21 -5.31 13.51
CA GLN A 46 -1.44 -5.42 14.76
C GLN A 46 -0.42 -4.28 14.90
N ALA A 47 0.32 -3.97 13.82
CA ALA A 47 1.32 -2.92 13.84
C ALA A 47 0.69 -1.53 14.03
N PHE A 48 -0.37 -1.20 13.29
CA PHE A 48 -1.04 0.09 13.42
C PHE A 48 -1.76 0.26 14.76
N ALA A 49 -2.37 -0.78 15.31
CA ALA A 49 -2.98 -0.74 16.63
C ALA A 49 -1.94 -0.44 17.74
N ALA A 50 -0.69 -0.91 17.58
CA ALA A 50 0.39 -0.66 18.53
C ALA A 50 1.03 0.74 18.40
N THR A 51 0.89 1.41 17.27
CA THR A 51 1.46 2.74 17.02
C THR A 51 0.48 3.87 17.26
N ASN A 52 -0.82 3.60 17.18
CA ASN A 52 -1.91 4.57 17.20
C ASN A 52 -1.84 5.63 16.07
N GLU A 53 -1.07 5.32 15.00
CA GLU A 53 -0.99 6.16 13.82
C GLU A 53 -2.24 6.00 12.94
N ARG A 54 -2.58 7.06 12.19
CA ARG A 54 -3.76 7.04 11.34
C ARG A 54 -3.55 6.18 10.11
N LEU A 55 -4.38 5.14 9.94
CA LEU A 55 -4.45 4.28 8.77
C LEU A 55 -5.83 4.34 8.12
N ASP A 56 -5.86 4.63 6.83
CA ASP A 56 -7.02 4.37 5.97
C ASP A 56 -6.75 3.09 5.15
N LEU A 57 -7.45 1.99 5.45
CA LEU A 57 -7.33 0.71 4.74
C LEU A 57 -8.47 0.53 3.75
N TYR A 58 -8.17 0.63 2.46
CA TYR A 58 -9.11 0.36 1.36
C TYR A 58 -8.89 -1.06 0.85
N ILE A 59 -9.85 -1.95 1.11
CA ILE A 59 -9.70 -3.38 0.79
C ILE A 59 -11.03 -3.99 0.35
N ALA A 60 -10.98 -4.98 -0.54
CA ALA A 60 -12.16 -5.77 -0.89
C ALA A 60 -12.63 -6.63 0.30
N VAL A 61 -13.92 -6.97 0.35
CA VAL A 61 -14.46 -7.91 1.35
C VAL A 61 -13.75 -9.27 1.26
N SER A 62 -13.46 -9.71 0.04
CA SER A 62 -12.72 -10.94 -0.22
C SER A 62 -11.98 -10.87 -1.56
N CYS A 63 -10.90 -11.65 -1.68
CA CYS A 63 -10.19 -11.84 -2.94
C CYS A 63 -9.60 -13.25 -2.99
N GLY A 64 -9.92 -14.01 -4.03
CA GLY A 64 -9.53 -15.41 -4.13
C GLY A 64 -10.08 -16.22 -2.93
N ASN A 65 -9.18 -16.89 -2.24
CA ASN A 65 -9.51 -17.70 -1.05
C ASN A 65 -9.46 -16.92 0.27
N ILE A 66 -9.12 -15.63 0.23
CA ILE A 66 -8.98 -14.78 1.42
C ILE A 66 -10.27 -13.99 1.62
N ASN A 67 -10.88 -14.12 2.81
CA ASN A 67 -11.97 -13.28 3.25
C ASN A 67 -11.44 -12.27 4.28
N TYR A 68 -11.11 -11.07 3.80
CA TYR A 68 -10.54 -10.01 4.64
C TYR A 68 -11.50 -9.54 5.74
N LYS A 69 -12.80 -9.48 5.44
CA LYS A 69 -13.78 -9.10 6.44
C LYS A 69 -13.78 -10.06 7.63
N LYS A 70 -13.66 -11.37 7.41
CA LYS A 70 -13.56 -12.35 8.50
C LYS A 70 -12.28 -12.22 9.32
N ILE A 71 -11.20 -11.72 8.72
CA ILE A 71 -9.93 -11.44 9.41
C ILE A 71 -10.06 -10.18 10.25
N ILE A 72 -10.70 -9.14 9.72
CA ILE A 72 -10.81 -7.82 10.33
C ILE A 72 -11.86 -7.80 11.47
N ASP A 73 -13.03 -8.41 11.26
CA ASP A 73 -14.17 -8.33 12.20
C ASP A 73 -13.83 -8.67 13.67
N PRO A 74 -12.92 -9.62 13.98
CA PRO A 74 -12.57 -9.93 15.37
C PRO A 74 -11.74 -8.86 16.09
N TYR A 75 -11.16 -7.90 15.36
CA TYR A 75 -10.32 -6.88 15.95
C TYR A 75 -11.12 -5.78 16.63
N ALA A 76 -10.77 -5.44 17.87
CA ALA A 76 -11.18 -4.20 18.52
C ALA A 76 -10.22 -3.09 18.07
N LEU A 77 -10.51 -2.50 16.91
CA LEU A 77 -9.63 -1.50 16.30
C LEU A 77 -9.72 -0.16 17.03
N PRO A 78 -8.59 0.55 17.22
CA PRO A 78 -8.59 1.93 17.71
C PRO A 78 -9.20 2.89 16.66
N ASP A 79 -9.65 4.06 17.12
CA ASP A 79 -10.26 5.09 16.26
C ASP A 79 -9.31 5.62 15.17
N SER A 80 -8.01 5.38 15.30
CA SER A 80 -7.00 5.75 14.29
C SER A 80 -7.01 4.85 13.05
N ILE A 81 -7.68 3.69 13.08
CA ILE A 81 -7.74 2.75 11.96
C ILE A 81 -9.13 2.77 11.32
N HIS A 82 -9.19 3.20 10.08
CA HIS A 82 -10.42 3.29 9.29
C HIS A 82 -10.44 2.23 8.18
N ILE A 83 -11.42 1.34 8.21
CA ILE A 83 -11.61 0.29 7.21
C ILE A 83 -12.65 0.73 6.17
N HIS A 84 -12.25 0.72 4.91
CA HIS A 84 -13.09 1.05 3.76
C HIS A 84 -13.15 -0.13 2.81
N TYR A 85 -14.31 -0.76 2.69
CA TYR A 85 -14.49 -1.82 1.70
C TYR A 85 -14.70 -1.21 0.31
N THR A 86 -13.89 -1.67 -0.67
CA THR A 86 -13.73 -1.02 -1.99
C THR A 86 -14.65 -1.53 -3.08
N ASP A 87 -15.60 -2.39 -2.77
CA ASP A 87 -16.54 -2.89 -3.77
C ASP A 87 -17.34 -1.73 -4.38
N GLY A 88 -16.97 -1.33 -5.59
CA GLY A 88 -17.59 -0.22 -6.32
C GLY A 88 -16.86 1.13 -6.29
N VAL A 89 -15.72 1.26 -5.62
CA VAL A 89 -14.89 2.48 -5.70
C VAL A 89 -14.23 2.57 -7.07
N ILE A 90 -14.38 3.70 -7.75
CA ILE A 90 -13.75 3.94 -9.04
C ILE A 90 -12.27 4.35 -8.87
N PRO A 91 -11.35 3.91 -9.76
CA PRO A 91 -9.91 4.16 -9.63
C PRO A 91 -9.53 5.64 -9.49
N TYR A 92 -10.21 6.53 -10.18
CA TYR A 92 -9.92 7.96 -10.14
C TYR A 92 -10.14 8.58 -8.75
N GLU A 93 -11.26 8.28 -8.12
CA GLU A 93 -11.56 8.77 -6.76
C GLU A 93 -10.61 8.17 -5.72
N LEU A 94 -10.26 6.90 -5.87
CA LEU A 94 -9.25 6.27 -5.01
C LEU A 94 -7.88 6.93 -5.19
N GLY A 95 -7.46 7.25 -6.41
CA GLY A 95 -6.23 7.97 -6.69
C GLY A 95 -6.14 9.33 -5.98
N LYS A 96 -7.24 10.09 -5.92
CA LYS A 96 -7.32 11.35 -5.16
C LYS A 96 -7.17 11.15 -3.65
N LEU A 97 -7.71 10.06 -3.11
CA LEU A 97 -7.55 9.72 -1.70
C LEU A 97 -6.11 9.34 -1.38
N VAL A 98 -5.49 8.51 -2.24
CA VAL A 98 -4.07 8.12 -2.12
C VAL A 98 -3.16 9.35 -2.20
N ALA A 99 -3.38 10.25 -3.15
CA ALA A 99 -2.56 11.45 -3.35
C ALA A 99 -2.54 12.41 -2.14
N ARG A 100 -3.47 12.27 -1.20
CA ARG A 100 -3.53 13.07 0.04
C ARG A 100 -2.82 12.42 1.23
N LYS A 101 -2.11 11.31 1.01
CA LYS A 101 -1.44 10.56 2.09
C LYS A 101 0.05 10.83 2.13
N SER A 102 0.62 10.78 3.33
CA SER A 102 2.05 10.97 3.55
C SER A 102 2.85 9.72 3.22
N CYS A 103 2.23 8.53 3.36
CA CYS A 103 2.90 7.26 3.12
C CYS A 103 1.91 6.19 2.65
N ILE A 104 2.35 5.38 1.69
CA ILE A 104 1.59 4.22 1.21
C ILE A 104 2.17 2.95 1.86
N VAL A 105 1.32 2.12 2.46
CA VAL A 105 1.74 0.85 3.07
C VAL A 105 1.27 -0.34 2.22
N ILE A 106 2.21 -1.23 1.89
CA ILE A 106 2.02 -2.39 1.01
C ILE A 106 2.40 -3.65 1.79
N CYS A 107 1.58 -4.01 2.78
CA CYS A 107 1.77 -5.22 3.58
C CYS A 107 1.16 -6.43 2.86
N CYS A 108 2.01 -7.35 2.46
CA CYS A 108 1.63 -8.50 1.64
C CYS A 108 2.04 -9.82 2.28
N LEU A 109 1.30 -10.87 1.95
CA LEU A 109 1.70 -12.24 2.23
C LEU A 109 2.86 -12.66 1.31
N ASP A 110 3.67 -13.60 1.78
CA ASP A 110 4.78 -14.16 1.00
C ASP A 110 4.26 -15.04 -0.15
N PHE A 111 4.49 -14.60 -1.37
CA PHE A 111 4.14 -15.33 -2.59
C PHE A 111 5.33 -15.30 -3.57
N PRO A 112 5.50 -16.35 -4.42
CA PRO A 112 6.62 -16.46 -5.34
C PRO A 112 6.50 -15.56 -6.58
N TYR A 113 5.85 -14.40 -6.45
CA TYR A 113 5.71 -13.39 -7.52
C TYR A 113 5.52 -11.98 -6.91
N THR A 114 5.51 -10.96 -7.77
CA THR A 114 5.40 -9.55 -7.37
C THR A 114 4.00 -9.19 -6.89
N VAL A 115 3.72 -9.37 -5.59
CA VAL A 115 2.49 -8.87 -4.97
C VAL A 115 2.66 -7.40 -4.58
N GLY A 116 1.66 -6.57 -4.90
CA GLY A 116 1.68 -5.14 -4.54
C GLY A 116 2.34 -4.21 -5.57
N LEU A 117 2.81 -4.75 -6.71
CA LEU A 117 3.50 -3.96 -7.73
C LEU A 117 2.66 -2.79 -8.26
N THR A 118 1.36 -2.96 -8.46
CA THR A 118 0.45 -1.91 -8.94
C THR A 118 0.44 -0.72 -7.99
N THR A 119 0.33 -0.98 -6.68
CA THR A 119 0.34 0.05 -5.64
C THR A 119 1.70 0.72 -5.53
N LEU A 120 2.79 -0.04 -5.69
CA LEU A 120 4.16 0.51 -5.70
C LEU A 120 4.37 1.48 -6.86
N VAL A 121 3.93 1.12 -8.05
CA VAL A 121 4.01 1.97 -9.26
C VAL A 121 3.18 3.25 -9.10
N GLU A 122 2.01 3.17 -8.47
CA GLU A 122 1.19 4.34 -8.12
C GLU A 122 1.93 5.27 -7.15
N ALA A 123 2.58 4.71 -6.11
CA ALA A 123 3.37 5.50 -5.17
C ALA A 123 4.50 6.27 -5.87
N PHE A 124 5.18 5.64 -6.83
CA PHE A 124 6.22 6.31 -7.64
C PHE A 124 5.66 7.47 -8.46
N ALA A 125 4.51 7.25 -9.13
CA ALA A 125 3.87 8.30 -9.92
C ALA A 125 3.44 9.50 -9.08
N LEU A 126 3.02 9.26 -7.84
CA LEU A 126 2.57 10.31 -6.92
C LEU A 126 3.72 10.94 -6.11
N GLY A 127 4.93 10.38 -6.16
CA GLY A 127 6.07 10.81 -5.34
C GLY A 127 5.83 10.60 -3.84
N ILE A 128 5.09 9.56 -3.46
CA ILE A 128 4.76 9.23 -2.07
C ILE A 128 5.67 8.10 -1.58
N PRO A 129 6.34 8.24 -0.43
CA PRO A 129 7.17 7.18 0.12
C PRO A 129 6.33 5.95 0.50
N VAL A 130 6.98 4.79 0.51
CA VAL A 130 6.32 3.52 0.82
C VAL A 130 6.93 2.82 2.02
N ILE A 131 6.10 2.07 2.77
CA ILE A 131 6.56 0.96 3.60
C ILE A 131 5.98 -0.30 2.97
N CYS A 132 6.82 -1.25 2.58
CA CYS A 132 6.32 -2.44 1.92
C CYS A 132 7.01 -3.73 2.38
N SER A 133 6.31 -4.86 2.25
CA SER A 133 6.90 -6.17 2.45
C SER A 133 8.07 -6.38 1.50
N ARG A 134 9.19 -6.92 2.01
CA ARG A 134 10.40 -7.21 1.23
C ARG A 134 10.13 -8.36 0.25
N ASN A 135 9.74 -8.00 -0.97
CA ASN A 135 9.49 -8.98 -2.02
C ASN A 135 10.73 -9.13 -2.91
N PRO A 136 11.39 -10.33 -2.92
CA PRO A 136 12.60 -10.54 -3.70
C PRO A 136 12.38 -10.52 -5.22
N ASN A 137 11.12 -10.52 -5.67
CA ASN A 137 10.78 -10.48 -7.09
C ASN A 137 10.61 -9.05 -7.62
N PHE A 138 10.72 -8.01 -6.79
CA PHE A 138 10.77 -6.64 -7.28
C PHE A 138 12.10 -6.36 -7.98
N GLU A 139 12.05 -5.74 -9.14
CA GLU A 139 13.24 -5.35 -9.90
C GLU A 139 13.96 -4.12 -9.30
N ILE A 140 13.29 -3.39 -8.43
CA ILE A 140 13.80 -2.19 -7.77
C ILE A 140 14.08 -2.46 -6.29
N ASP A 141 15.21 -1.98 -5.82
CA ASP A 141 15.58 -2.01 -4.40
C ASP A 141 15.10 -0.72 -3.72
N ILE A 142 13.98 -0.82 -3.02
CA ILE A 142 13.27 0.30 -2.40
C ILE A 142 14.14 1.03 -1.38
N ASP A 143 14.86 0.28 -0.53
CA ASP A 143 15.72 0.84 0.50
C ASP A 143 16.93 1.56 -0.13
N LYS A 144 17.59 0.94 -1.10
CA LYS A 144 18.76 1.49 -1.77
C LYS A 144 18.44 2.75 -2.57
N GLU A 145 17.31 2.77 -3.25
CA GLU A 145 16.86 3.93 -4.03
C GLU A 145 16.28 5.06 -3.16
N GLY A 146 16.12 4.82 -1.84
CA GLY A 146 15.65 5.83 -0.89
C GLY A 146 14.19 6.25 -1.11
N ILE A 147 13.37 5.37 -1.67
CA ILE A 147 11.96 5.63 -1.97
C ILE A 147 11.01 5.10 -0.92
N GLY A 148 11.53 4.41 0.09
CA GLY A 148 10.75 3.85 1.19
C GLY A 148 11.56 2.94 2.08
N ILE A 149 10.86 2.11 2.84
CA ILE A 149 11.41 1.11 3.76
C ILE A 149 10.80 -0.25 3.43
N THR A 150 11.63 -1.30 3.38
CA THR A 150 11.12 -2.67 3.29
C THR A 150 11.14 -3.35 4.65
N VAL A 151 10.10 -4.16 4.91
CA VAL A 151 9.92 -4.94 6.15
C VAL A 151 9.77 -6.41 5.78
N GLU A 152 10.36 -7.30 6.56
CA GLU A 152 10.23 -8.73 6.35
C GLU A 152 8.77 -9.21 6.52
N TYR A 153 8.43 -10.33 5.86
CA TYR A 153 7.10 -10.93 5.98
C TYR A 153 6.82 -11.36 7.44
N ASN A 154 5.60 -11.15 7.91
CA ASN A 154 5.13 -11.49 9.26
C ASN A 154 5.91 -10.81 10.41
N ASP A 155 6.68 -9.76 10.12
CA ASP A 155 7.48 -9.03 11.13
C ASP A 155 6.69 -7.83 11.68
N VAL A 156 5.78 -8.07 12.61
CA VAL A 156 4.97 -7.01 13.25
C VAL A 156 5.84 -5.93 13.88
N GLN A 157 6.96 -6.30 14.52
CA GLN A 157 7.84 -5.32 15.16
C GLN A 157 8.54 -4.44 14.12
N GLY A 158 9.03 -5.03 13.03
CA GLY A 158 9.61 -4.26 11.92
C GLY A 158 8.61 -3.28 11.31
N TRP A 159 7.33 -3.67 11.19
CA TRP A 159 6.27 -2.76 10.76
C TRP A 159 6.05 -1.61 11.75
N ILE A 160 6.00 -1.89 13.06
CA ILE A 160 5.88 -0.86 14.11
C ILE A 160 7.01 0.16 14.00
N ASP A 161 8.26 -0.30 13.86
CA ASP A 161 9.43 0.56 13.79
C ASP A 161 9.42 1.42 12.52
N ALA A 162 9.07 0.83 11.36
CA ALA A 162 8.95 1.55 10.10
C ALA A 162 7.81 2.60 10.10
N ILE A 163 6.67 2.29 10.72
CA ILE A 163 5.55 3.24 10.86
C ILE A 163 5.98 4.43 11.74
N ARG A 164 6.60 4.18 12.89
CA ARG A 164 7.08 5.26 13.78
C ARG A 164 8.13 6.15 13.15
N TYR A 165 8.97 5.58 12.28
CA TYR A 165 9.98 6.36 11.56
C TYR A 165 9.37 7.32 10.53
N ASN A 166 8.20 6.98 9.96
CA ASN A 166 7.51 7.76 8.91
C ASN A 166 6.31 8.59 9.42
N ALA A 167 6.06 8.60 10.73
CA ALA A 167 4.95 9.30 11.38
C ALA A 167 5.17 10.83 11.53
#